data_9907d2a24bd74c5a8f36492b0f5a8ef3
#
_entry.id   9907d2a24bd74c5a8f36492b0f5a8ef3
#
_cell.length_a   1.000
_cell.length_b   1.000
_cell.length_c   1.000
_cell.angle_alpha   90.00
_cell.angle_beta   90.00
_cell.angle_gamma   90.00
#
_symmetry.space_group_name_H-M   'P 1'
#
loop_
_entity.id
_entity.type
_entity.pdbx_description
1 polymer ?
#
loop_
_entity_poly.entity_id
_entity_poly.type
_entity_poly.pdbx_seq_one_letter_code
_entity_poly.pdbx_strand_id
1 'polypeptide(L)'
;MLDYILCMLEGKSLRQCANEIGIDLTTSFEWRHRILTALRSFDDNVNFFGIMELEELLMKYSEKGRRYKSKEEYLIAQEKKQHNVAVLAMKDRSGNMLFNLICFDKVKKTQLEKILRNKVSTSSTICGEDRKEFKKFRSKKLKSKAVKRELVKDQNDTYNINTVRQHTVRFAKWIDKQFRGVATKYLQSYIMWYIVKHKYLLNKLIEDVGRMLN
;
A
#
# COMPACT_ATOMS: atom_id res chain seq x y z
N MET A 1 17.72 -0.11 -18.60
CA MET A 1 16.56 0.06 -17.66
C MET A 1 16.07 -1.28 -17.09
N LEU A 2 16.06 -2.39 -17.86
CA LEU A 2 15.68 -3.72 -17.32
C LEU A 2 16.55 -4.15 -16.15
N ASP A 3 17.88 -4.00 -16.23
CA ASP A 3 18.78 -4.35 -15.12
C ASP A 3 18.50 -3.53 -13.86
N TYR A 4 18.07 -2.27 -14.04
CA TYR A 4 17.64 -1.43 -12.93
C TYR A 4 16.35 -1.96 -12.26
N ILE A 5 15.40 -2.48 -13.04
CA ILE A 5 14.21 -3.15 -12.51
C ILE A 5 14.61 -4.38 -11.69
N LEU A 6 15.56 -5.18 -12.16
CA LEU A 6 16.08 -6.32 -11.40
C LEU A 6 16.68 -5.88 -10.07
N CYS A 7 17.54 -4.86 -10.05
CA CYS A 7 18.06 -4.27 -8.81
C CYS A 7 16.96 -3.82 -7.84
N MET A 8 15.88 -3.22 -8.37
CA MET A 8 14.72 -2.85 -7.54
C MET A 8 14.03 -4.08 -6.94
N LEU A 9 13.82 -5.14 -7.72
CA LEU A 9 13.14 -6.36 -7.28
C LEU A 9 13.94 -7.13 -6.22
N GLU A 10 15.26 -7.06 -6.28
CA GLU A 10 16.16 -7.55 -5.22
C GLU A 10 16.09 -6.69 -3.96
N GLY A 11 15.45 -5.53 -4.03
CA GLY A 11 15.25 -4.63 -2.90
C GLY A 11 16.41 -3.66 -2.66
N LYS A 12 17.31 -3.46 -3.65
CA LYS A 12 18.45 -2.55 -3.53
C LYS A 12 18.03 -1.10 -3.33
N SER A 13 18.80 -0.38 -2.53
CA SER A 13 18.65 1.08 -2.34
C SER A 13 18.99 1.84 -3.63
N LEU A 14 18.63 3.14 -3.69
CA LEU A 14 18.98 4.00 -4.83
C LEU A 14 20.50 4.00 -5.12
N ARG A 15 21.31 4.11 -4.05
CA ARG A 15 22.79 4.12 -4.19
C ARG A 15 23.33 2.79 -4.69
N GLN A 16 22.81 1.68 -4.20
CA GLN A 16 23.22 0.35 -4.66
C GLN A 16 22.85 0.15 -6.13
N CYS A 17 21.62 0.53 -6.54
CA CYS A 17 21.23 0.47 -7.95
C CYS A 17 22.10 1.39 -8.82
N ALA A 18 22.37 2.62 -8.38
CA ALA A 18 23.23 3.55 -9.11
C ALA A 18 24.63 2.99 -9.34
N ASN A 19 25.26 2.47 -8.30
CA ASN A 19 26.60 1.90 -8.38
C ASN A 19 26.66 0.66 -9.29
N GLU A 20 25.66 -0.21 -9.21
CA GLU A 20 25.64 -1.46 -9.97
C GLU A 20 25.40 -1.24 -11.46
N ILE A 21 24.55 -0.26 -11.79
CA ILE A 21 24.21 0.07 -13.18
C ILE A 21 25.22 1.07 -13.79
N GLY A 22 26.05 1.71 -12.96
CA GLY A 22 26.99 2.72 -13.43
C GLY A 22 26.36 4.06 -13.79
N ILE A 23 25.31 4.47 -13.07
CA ILE A 23 24.61 5.74 -13.26
C ILE A 23 24.72 6.62 -12.01
N ASP A 24 24.51 7.93 -12.16
CA ASP A 24 24.47 8.83 -11.02
C ASP A 24 23.21 8.64 -10.15
N LEU A 25 23.27 9.18 -8.91
CA LEU A 25 22.19 9.01 -7.93
C LEU A 25 20.89 9.72 -8.36
N THR A 26 21.00 10.83 -9.09
CA THR A 26 19.83 11.59 -9.58
C THR A 26 19.11 10.77 -10.64
N THR A 27 19.82 10.25 -11.61
CA THR A 27 19.29 9.34 -12.65
C THR A 27 18.67 8.09 -12.02
N SER A 28 19.33 7.49 -11.01
CA SER A 28 18.78 6.35 -10.26
C SER A 28 17.44 6.70 -9.59
N PHE A 29 17.36 7.91 -8.98
CA PHE A 29 16.12 8.40 -8.39
C PHE A 29 15.01 8.58 -9.43
N GLU A 30 15.32 9.21 -10.56
CA GLU A 30 14.36 9.45 -11.66
C GLU A 30 13.85 8.14 -12.27
N TRP A 31 14.75 7.20 -12.57
CA TRP A 31 14.38 5.90 -13.10
C TRP A 31 13.47 5.12 -12.15
N ARG A 32 13.82 5.11 -10.85
CA ARG A 32 12.96 4.47 -9.84
C ARG A 32 11.56 5.05 -9.84
N HIS A 33 11.44 6.39 -9.85
CA HIS A 33 10.13 7.03 -9.81
C HIS A 33 9.36 6.87 -11.11
N ARG A 34 10.02 6.83 -12.27
CA ARG A 34 9.39 6.50 -13.55
C ARG A 34 8.81 5.10 -13.54
N ILE A 35 9.57 4.10 -13.09
CA ILE A 35 9.12 2.71 -12.96
C ILE A 35 7.95 2.63 -11.98
N LEU A 36 8.06 3.24 -10.79
CA LEU A 36 7.01 3.26 -9.78
C LEU A 36 5.73 3.93 -10.28
N THR A 37 5.83 4.91 -11.15
CA THR A 37 4.67 5.57 -11.77
C THR A 37 3.99 4.63 -12.77
N ALA A 38 4.75 3.92 -13.59
CA ALA A 38 4.22 2.91 -14.50
C ALA A 38 3.48 1.78 -13.75
N LEU A 39 3.96 1.40 -12.55
CA LEU A 39 3.29 0.38 -11.74
C LEU A 39 1.89 0.78 -11.25
N ARG A 40 1.53 2.06 -11.25
CA ARG A 40 0.19 2.52 -10.82
C ARG A 40 -0.93 2.01 -11.73
N SER A 41 -0.65 1.76 -13.01
CA SER A 41 -1.64 1.22 -13.96
C SER A 41 -2.11 -0.21 -13.63
N PHE A 42 -1.37 -0.94 -12.77
CA PHE A 42 -1.79 -2.26 -12.29
C PHE A 42 -2.94 -2.22 -11.24
N ASP A 43 -3.29 -1.04 -10.70
CA ASP A 43 -4.25 -0.88 -9.60
C ASP A 43 -5.73 -0.86 -10.06
N ASP A 44 -6.00 -0.59 -11.34
CA ASP A 44 -7.34 -0.19 -11.79
C ASP A 44 -8.35 -1.34 -11.85
N ASN A 45 -7.93 -2.60 -11.92
CA ASN A 45 -8.77 -3.76 -12.22
C ASN A 45 -8.92 -4.79 -11.08
N VAL A 46 -8.72 -4.39 -9.83
CA VAL A 46 -8.88 -5.32 -8.71
C VAL A 46 -10.33 -5.36 -8.24
N ASN A 47 -10.97 -6.53 -8.38
CA ASN A 47 -12.28 -6.83 -7.83
C ASN A 47 -12.17 -7.91 -6.77
N PHE A 48 -12.94 -7.76 -5.69
CA PHE A 48 -12.96 -8.65 -4.54
C PHE A 48 -14.21 -9.52 -4.52
N PHE A 49 -14.03 -10.80 -4.20
CA PHE A 49 -15.09 -11.80 -4.16
C PHE A 49 -15.02 -12.63 -2.88
N GLY A 50 -16.16 -13.19 -2.46
CA GLY A 50 -16.24 -14.07 -1.32
C GLY A 50 -15.90 -13.38 0.01
N ILE A 51 -14.96 -13.94 0.78
CA ILE A 51 -14.54 -13.37 2.06
C ILE A 51 -13.37 -12.42 1.82
N MET A 52 -13.58 -11.15 2.14
CA MET A 52 -12.58 -10.08 2.03
C MET A 52 -12.16 -9.60 3.42
N GLU A 53 -10.88 -9.49 3.62
CA GLU A 53 -10.25 -8.94 4.82
C GLU A 53 -9.92 -7.45 4.60
N LEU A 54 -10.17 -6.64 5.62
CA LEU A 54 -9.98 -5.19 5.60
C LEU A 54 -9.25 -4.75 6.86
N GLU A 55 -8.13 -4.04 6.71
CA GLU A 55 -7.35 -3.47 7.81
C GLU A 55 -6.90 -2.04 7.50
N GLU A 56 -6.81 -1.21 8.52
CA GLU A 56 -6.22 0.12 8.45
C GLU A 56 -4.82 0.10 9.06
N LEU A 57 -3.82 0.37 8.23
CA LEU A 57 -2.44 0.58 8.67
C LEU A 57 -2.18 2.08 8.83
N LEU A 58 -1.81 2.50 10.03
CA LEU A 58 -1.36 3.87 10.29
C LEU A 58 0.16 3.96 10.16
N MET A 59 0.63 4.86 9.30
CA MET A 59 2.04 5.14 9.08
C MET A 59 2.33 6.60 9.42
N LYS A 60 3.54 6.89 9.91
CA LYS A 60 3.95 8.27 10.18
C LYS A 60 4.01 9.08 8.90
N TYR A 61 3.45 10.31 8.93
CA TYR A 61 3.65 11.26 7.84
C TYR A 61 5.13 11.63 7.70
N SER A 62 5.61 11.71 6.48
CA SER A 62 7.02 11.98 6.18
C SER A 62 7.16 12.89 4.96
N GLU A 63 7.95 13.92 5.10
CA GLU A 63 8.44 14.78 4.01
C GLU A 63 9.94 14.51 3.73
N LYS A 64 10.38 13.29 3.84
CA LYS A 64 11.78 12.89 3.65
C LYS A 64 12.36 13.45 2.35
N GLY A 65 13.52 14.09 2.45
CA GLY A 65 14.21 14.69 1.31
C GLY A 65 13.68 16.06 0.88
N ARG A 66 12.67 16.63 1.55
CA ARG A 66 12.20 17.97 1.27
C ARG A 66 13.19 19.01 1.83
N ARG A 67 13.51 20.03 1.01
CA ARG A 67 14.18 21.24 1.44
C ARG A 67 13.12 22.31 1.67
N TYR A 68 13.15 22.97 2.82
CA TYR A 68 12.21 24.04 3.18
C TYR A 68 12.81 25.38 2.76
N LYS A 69 11.98 26.26 2.20
CA LYS A 69 12.40 27.57 1.70
C LYS A 69 12.28 28.65 2.77
N SER A 70 11.43 28.46 3.78
CA SER A 70 11.23 29.39 4.88
C SER A 70 11.07 28.68 6.22
N LYS A 71 11.16 29.44 7.31
CA LYS A 71 10.93 28.96 8.67
C LYS A 71 9.45 28.56 8.88
N GLU A 72 8.53 29.31 8.31
CA GLU A 72 7.10 29.04 8.37
C GLU A 72 6.80 27.69 7.70
N GLU A 73 7.35 27.45 6.51
CA GLU A 73 7.19 26.18 5.79
C GLU A 73 7.72 25.00 6.61
N TYR A 74 8.86 25.16 7.30
CA TYR A 74 9.42 24.17 8.20
C TYR A 74 8.50 23.89 9.40
N LEU A 75 7.94 24.94 10.04
CA LEU A 75 7.03 24.77 11.19
C LEU A 75 5.75 24.03 10.81
N ILE A 76 5.12 24.38 9.69
CA ILE A 76 3.95 23.67 9.15
C ILE A 76 4.29 22.19 8.89
N ALA A 77 5.48 21.91 8.37
CA ALA A 77 5.92 20.55 8.13
C ALA A 77 6.15 19.76 9.44
N GLN A 78 6.64 20.41 10.49
CA GLN A 78 6.79 19.77 11.81
C GLN A 78 5.43 19.43 12.43
N GLU A 79 4.43 20.30 12.31
CA GLU A 79 3.06 20.03 12.74
C GLU A 79 2.49 18.81 12.00
N LYS A 80 2.61 18.77 10.67
CA LYS A 80 2.17 17.63 9.87
C LYS A 80 2.83 16.30 10.26
N LYS A 81 4.10 16.30 10.70
CA LYS A 81 4.81 15.10 11.14
C LYS A 81 4.24 14.50 12.43
N GLN A 82 3.44 15.22 13.19
CA GLN A 82 2.74 14.70 14.36
C GLN A 82 1.58 13.79 13.96
N HIS A 83 1.06 13.92 12.72
CA HIS A 83 -0.02 13.12 12.19
C HIS A 83 0.45 11.79 11.60
N ASN A 84 -0.49 10.86 11.52
CA ASN A 84 -0.32 9.64 10.75
C ASN A 84 -1.02 9.77 9.41
N VAL A 85 -0.66 8.90 8.49
CA VAL A 85 -1.41 8.67 7.25
C VAL A 85 -2.00 7.27 7.29
N ALA A 86 -3.24 7.15 6.87
CA ALA A 86 -3.97 5.91 6.86
C ALA A 86 -3.84 5.22 5.50
N VAL A 87 -3.38 3.98 5.52
CA VAL A 87 -3.37 3.06 4.37
C VAL A 87 -4.45 2.01 4.62
N LEU A 88 -5.45 1.96 3.74
CA LEU A 88 -6.47 0.92 3.76
C LEU A 88 -5.96 -0.29 2.98
N ALA A 89 -5.79 -1.40 3.68
CA ALA A 89 -5.36 -2.66 3.11
C ALA A 89 -6.55 -3.61 2.97
N MET A 90 -6.68 -4.21 1.80
CA MET A 90 -7.75 -5.13 1.45
C MET A 90 -7.17 -6.37 0.79
N LYS A 91 -7.70 -7.54 1.16
CA LYS A 91 -7.33 -8.80 0.54
C LYS A 91 -8.49 -9.79 0.61
N ASP A 92 -8.76 -10.51 -0.48
CA ASP A 92 -9.72 -11.64 -0.47
C ASP A 92 -9.01 -12.99 -0.37
N ARG A 93 -9.81 -14.05 -0.24
CA ARG A 93 -9.31 -15.43 -0.18
C ARG A 93 -8.82 -15.94 -1.52
N SER A 94 -9.20 -15.31 -2.62
CA SER A 94 -8.74 -15.64 -3.98
C SER A 94 -7.36 -15.05 -4.29
N GLY A 95 -6.78 -14.25 -3.37
CA GLY A 95 -5.45 -13.65 -3.53
C GLY A 95 -5.46 -12.23 -4.10
N ASN A 96 -6.62 -11.66 -4.43
CA ASN A 96 -6.71 -10.26 -4.82
C ASN A 96 -6.31 -9.37 -3.64
N MET A 97 -5.46 -8.38 -3.90
CA MET A 97 -4.91 -7.50 -2.87
C MET A 97 -4.84 -6.07 -3.40
N LEU A 98 -5.25 -5.11 -2.55
CA LEU A 98 -5.19 -3.69 -2.83
C LEU A 98 -4.87 -2.93 -1.54
N PHE A 99 -3.90 -2.02 -1.61
CA PHE A 99 -3.59 -1.09 -0.54
C PHE A 99 -3.70 0.32 -1.09
N ASN A 100 -4.46 1.17 -0.41
CA ASN A 100 -4.68 2.57 -0.81
C ASN A 100 -4.30 3.51 0.32
N LEU A 101 -3.45 4.49 0.01
CA LEU A 101 -3.24 5.66 0.85
C LEU A 101 -4.48 6.56 0.78
N ILE A 102 -5.15 6.77 1.92
CA ILE A 102 -6.47 7.40 1.93
C ILE A 102 -6.43 8.85 2.42
N CYS A 103 -5.92 9.09 3.63
CA CYS A 103 -6.00 10.38 4.29
C CYS A 103 -5.01 10.49 5.45
N PHE A 104 -5.02 11.66 6.09
CA PHE A 104 -4.41 11.84 7.39
C PHE A 104 -5.28 11.18 8.48
N ASP A 105 -4.59 10.59 9.47
CA ASP A 105 -5.11 9.96 10.68
C ASP A 105 -5.96 8.72 10.41
N LYS A 106 -7.28 8.80 10.37
CA LYS A 106 -8.18 7.63 10.31
C LYS A 106 -9.08 7.66 9.08
N VAL A 107 -9.32 6.50 8.50
CA VAL A 107 -10.25 6.34 7.38
C VAL A 107 -11.68 6.62 7.83
N LYS A 108 -12.37 7.52 7.12
CA LYS A 108 -13.78 7.86 7.33
C LYS A 108 -14.69 6.91 6.54
N LYS A 109 -15.94 6.72 7.03
CA LYS A 109 -16.95 5.89 6.38
C LYS A 109 -17.16 6.24 4.90
N THR A 110 -17.26 7.53 4.57
CA THR A 110 -17.48 8.00 3.20
C THR A 110 -16.33 7.64 2.24
N GLN A 111 -15.09 7.67 2.73
CA GLN A 111 -13.91 7.28 1.96
C GLN A 111 -13.91 5.77 1.72
N LEU A 112 -14.25 4.99 2.75
CA LEU A 112 -14.39 3.54 2.65
C LEU A 112 -15.46 3.15 1.62
N GLU A 113 -16.66 3.77 1.70
CA GLU A 113 -17.74 3.54 0.74
C GLU A 113 -17.34 3.85 -0.70
N LYS A 114 -16.64 4.96 -0.91
CA LYS A 114 -16.15 5.35 -2.24
C LYS A 114 -15.20 4.31 -2.85
N ILE A 115 -14.29 3.76 -2.03
CA ILE A 115 -13.30 2.76 -2.48
C ILE A 115 -13.97 1.43 -2.78
N LEU A 116 -14.90 0.99 -1.91
CA LEU A 116 -15.49 -0.34 -1.99
C LEU A 116 -16.63 -0.44 -3.02
N ARG A 117 -17.28 0.69 -3.36
CA ARG A 117 -18.52 0.71 -4.17
C ARG A 117 -18.44 -0.12 -5.45
N ASN A 118 -17.33 -0.03 -6.19
CA ASN A 118 -17.17 -0.65 -7.49
C ASN A 118 -16.17 -1.82 -7.47
N LYS A 119 -15.61 -2.15 -6.31
CA LYS A 119 -14.54 -3.14 -6.17
C LYS A 119 -14.97 -4.41 -5.43
N VAL A 120 -16.14 -4.40 -4.81
CA VAL A 120 -16.60 -5.51 -3.98
C VAL A 120 -17.94 -6.04 -4.48
N SER A 121 -17.99 -7.34 -4.74
CA SER A 121 -19.24 -8.02 -5.11
C SER A 121 -20.28 -7.93 -3.99
N THR A 122 -21.54 -7.78 -4.34
CA THR A 122 -22.67 -7.73 -3.38
C THR A 122 -22.85 -9.01 -2.57
N SER A 123 -22.33 -10.14 -3.07
CA SER A 123 -22.34 -11.43 -2.37
C SER A 123 -21.17 -11.61 -1.40
N SER A 124 -20.21 -10.67 -1.38
CA SER A 124 -19.02 -10.77 -0.54
C SER A 124 -19.29 -10.47 0.93
N THR A 125 -18.51 -11.10 1.81
CA THR A 125 -18.48 -10.80 3.24
C THR A 125 -17.21 -10.06 3.58
N ILE A 126 -17.32 -8.88 4.19
CA ILE A 126 -16.17 -8.07 4.61
C ILE A 126 -15.85 -8.37 6.07
N CYS A 127 -14.65 -8.85 6.33
CA CYS A 127 -14.09 -8.99 7.67
C CYS A 127 -13.18 -7.80 7.95
N GLY A 128 -13.43 -7.05 9.01
CA GLY A 128 -12.66 -5.87 9.39
C GLY A 128 -12.52 -5.74 10.90
N GLU A 129 -11.61 -4.88 11.35
CA GLU A 129 -11.45 -4.59 12.78
C GLU A 129 -12.77 -4.08 13.41
N ASP A 130 -12.95 -4.38 14.70
CA ASP A 130 -14.12 -3.95 15.48
C ASP A 130 -14.05 -2.44 15.82
N ARG A 131 -14.13 -1.60 14.79
CA ARG A 131 -14.18 -0.13 14.91
C ARG A 131 -15.56 0.39 14.58
N LYS A 132 -15.94 1.50 15.21
CA LYS A 132 -17.24 2.15 14.99
C LYS A 132 -17.48 2.51 13.51
N GLU A 133 -16.42 2.93 12.81
CA GLU A 133 -16.44 3.30 11.39
C GLU A 133 -16.73 2.09 10.50
N PHE A 134 -16.12 0.94 10.79
CA PHE A 134 -16.37 -0.31 10.07
C PHE A 134 -17.71 -0.95 10.44
N LYS A 135 -18.13 -0.85 11.71
CA LYS A 135 -19.47 -1.32 12.14
C LYS A 135 -20.62 -0.57 11.46
N LYS A 136 -20.44 0.73 11.22
CA LYS A 136 -21.43 1.58 10.52
C LYS A 136 -21.44 1.36 9.01
N PHE A 137 -20.47 0.61 8.47
CA PHE A 137 -20.39 0.27 7.06
C PHE A 137 -21.30 -0.91 6.68
N ARG A 138 -22.48 -0.99 7.25
CA ARG A 138 -23.53 -1.90 6.77
C ARG A 138 -24.25 -1.24 5.61
N SER A 139 -23.71 -1.40 4.41
CA SER A 139 -24.50 -1.16 3.21
C SER A 139 -25.65 -2.19 3.20
N LYS A 140 -26.83 -1.79 2.76
CA LYS A 140 -27.99 -2.72 2.57
C LYS A 140 -27.66 -3.88 1.62
N LYS A 141 -26.52 -3.83 0.93
CA LYS A 141 -26.07 -4.79 -0.10
C LYS A 141 -24.81 -5.60 0.29
N LEU A 142 -24.08 -5.22 1.34
CA LEU A 142 -22.84 -5.91 1.72
C LEU A 142 -22.93 -6.50 3.12
N LYS A 143 -22.66 -7.80 3.25
CA LYS A 143 -22.52 -8.45 4.55
C LYS A 143 -21.19 -8.05 5.18
N SER A 144 -21.20 -7.57 6.41
CA SER A 144 -19.98 -7.24 7.15
C SER A 144 -19.93 -7.98 8.48
N LYS A 145 -18.76 -8.55 8.80
CA LYS A 145 -18.46 -9.15 10.09
C LYS A 145 -17.34 -8.37 10.76
N ALA A 146 -17.59 -7.91 11.99
CA ALA A 146 -16.57 -7.28 12.82
C ALA A 146 -15.76 -8.37 13.52
N VAL A 147 -14.44 -8.31 13.38
CA VAL A 147 -13.51 -9.21 14.04
C VAL A 147 -12.85 -8.48 15.21
N LYS A 148 -13.00 -9.00 16.42
CA LYS A 148 -12.31 -8.44 17.60
C LYS A 148 -10.81 -8.72 17.49
N ARG A 149 -9.99 -7.74 17.83
CA ARG A 149 -8.52 -7.84 17.79
C ARG A 149 -7.96 -8.99 18.63
N GLU A 150 -8.65 -9.32 19.72
CA GLU A 150 -8.27 -10.38 20.65
C GLU A 150 -8.56 -11.81 20.17
N LEU A 151 -9.49 -11.97 19.22
CA LEU A 151 -9.87 -13.27 18.65
C LEU A 151 -8.96 -13.74 17.52
N VAL A 152 -7.92 -12.98 17.18
CA VAL A 152 -6.93 -13.33 16.13
C VAL A 152 -6.11 -14.60 16.49
N LYS A 153 -6.27 -15.16 17.69
CA LYS A 153 -5.58 -16.38 18.12
C LYS A 153 -6.21 -17.68 17.58
N ASP A 154 -7.46 -17.64 17.15
CA ASP A 154 -8.10 -18.82 16.61
C ASP A 154 -7.84 -18.94 15.09
N GLN A 155 -6.87 -19.78 14.73
CA GLN A 155 -6.50 -20.05 13.33
C GLN A 155 -7.61 -20.75 12.55
N ASN A 156 -8.63 -21.29 13.23
CA ASN A 156 -9.74 -22.02 12.65
C ASN A 156 -10.96 -21.14 12.34
N ASP A 157 -10.96 -19.86 12.73
CA ASP A 157 -12.07 -18.97 12.40
C ASP A 157 -12.00 -18.56 10.92
N THR A 158 -13.03 -18.98 10.19
CA THR A 158 -13.21 -18.64 8.77
C THR A 158 -13.26 -17.11 8.55
N TYR A 159 -13.71 -16.34 9.54
CA TYR A 159 -13.89 -14.91 9.47
C TYR A 159 -12.84 -14.17 10.30
N ASN A 160 -11.65 -14.05 9.77
CA ASN A 160 -10.52 -13.36 10.41
C ASN A 160 -9.89 -12.33 9.46
N ILE A 161 -8.90 -11.56 9.95
CA ILE A 161 -8.12 -10.58 9.19
C ILE A 161 -6.62 -10.92 9.18
N ASN A 162 -6.28 -12.19 9.42
CA ASN A 162 -4.90 -12.61 9.62
C ASN A 162 -4.06 -12.43 8.36
N THR A 163 -4.65 -12.69 7.19
CA THR A 163 -3.91 -12.64 5.93
C THR A 163 -3.57 -11.22 5.54
N VAL A 164 -4.53 -10.28 5.61
CA VAL A 164 -4.27 -8.86 5.32
C VAL A 164 -3.29 -8.28 6.34
N ARG A 165 -3.44 -8.65 7.63
CA ARG A 165 -2.53 -8.21 8.70
C ARG A 165 -1.09 -8.66 8.49
N GLN A 166 -0.86 -9.88 8.05
CA GLN A 166 0.49 -10.34 7.71
C GLN A 166 1.11 -9.46 6.61
N HIS A 167 0.32 -9.07 5.61
CA HIS A 167 0.79 -8.20 4.53
C HIS A 167 1.04 -6.77 5.01
N THR A 168 0.19 -6.18 5.86
CA THR A 168 0.39 -4.83 6.39
C THR A 168 1.64 -4.75 7.27
N VAL A 169 1.85 -5.76 8.13
CA VAL A 169 3.06 -5.86 8.97
C VAL A 169 4.33 -6.03 8.12
N ARG A 170 4.28 -6.90 7.10
CA ARG A 170 5.41 -7.11 6.17
C ARG A 170 5.70 -5.83 5.39
N PHE A 171 4.68 -5.15 4.89
CA PHE A 171 4.83 -3.89 4.17
C PHE A 171 5.46 -2.80 5.05
N ALA A 172 4.96 -2.59 6.27
CA ALA A 172 5.51 -1.61 7.20
C ALA A 172 6.99 -1.90 7.51
N LYS A 173 7.33 -3.17 7.82
CA LYS A 173 8.71 -3.59 8.05
C LYS A 173 9.60 -3.41 6.81
N TRP A 174 9.08 -3.67 5.62
CA TRP A 174 9.83 -3.51 4.38
C TRP A 174 10.14 -2.03 4.10
N ILE A 175 9.16 -1.13 4.29
CA ILE A 175 9.37 0.33 4.16
C ILE A 175 10.43 0.82 5.17
N ASP A 176 10.36 0.35 6.42
CA ASP A 176 11.28 0.79 7.44
C ASP A 176 12.70 0.25 7.23
N LYS A 177 12.84 -1.06 7.09
CA LYS A 177 14.16 -1.71 6.97
C LYS A 177 14.87 -1.35 5.67
N GLN A 178 14.16 -1.38 4.54
CA GLN A 178 14.78 -1.22 3.21
C GLN A 178 15.02 0.24 2.85
N PHE A 179 14.10 1.12 3.21
CA PHE A 179 14.13 2.53 2.79
C PHE A 179 14.31 3.50 3.96
N ARG A 180 14.30 3.01 5.22
CA ARG A 180 14.27 3.86 6.42
C ARG A 180 13.18 4.91 6.33
N GLY A 181 11.97 4.47 5.94
CA GLY A 181 10.84 5.31 5.59
C GLY A 181 10.93 5.96 4.21
N VAL A 182 9.78 6.33 3.66
CA VAL A 182 9.65 7.06 2.38
C VAL A 182 8.81 8.31 2.58
N ALA A 183 9.00 9.33 1.74
CA ALA A 183 8.14 10.50 1.78
C ALA A 183 6.69 10.13 1.44
N THR A 184 5.72 10.65 2.19
CA THR A 184 4.30 10.31 2.04
C THR A 184 3.79 10.52 0.61
N LYS A 185 4.28 11.54 -0.10
CA LYS A 185 3.93 11.79 -1.50
C LYS A 185 4.26 10.64 -2.46
N TYR A 186 5.22 9.78 -2.10
CA TYR A 186 5.62 8.60 -2.89
C TYR A 186 5.06 7.29 -2.33
N LEU A 187 4.44 7.32 -1.14
CA LEU A 187 4.02 6.12 -0.43
C LEU A 187 3.11 5.21 -1.27
N GLN A 188 2.14 5.80 -2.00
CA GLN A 188 1.25 5.02 -2.89
C GLN A 188 2.04 4.25 -3.98
N SER A 189 3.09 4.84 -4.54
CA SER A 189 3.93 4.18 -5.53
C SER A 189 4.71 3.00 -4.94
N TYR A 190 5.19 3.12 -3.70
CA TYR A 190 5.84 2.01 -2.98
C TYR A 190 4.83 0.94 -2.56
N ILE A 191 3.61 1.30 -2.23
CA ILE A 191 2.50 0.37 -2.03
C ILE A 191 2.30 -0.49 -3.29
N MET A 192 2.20 0.13 -4.46
CA MET A 192 2.05 -0.59 -5.72
C MET A 192 3.22 -1.51 -5.99
N TRP A 193 4.45 -1.05 -5.77
CA TRP A 193 5.62 -1.92 -5.88
C TRP A 193 5.55 -3.15 -4.98
N TYR A 194 5.14 -2.96 -3.71
CA TYR A 194 4.95 -4.07 -2.78
C TYR A 194 3.91 -5.08 -3.28
N ILE A 195 2.73 -4.59 -3.74
CA ILE A 195 1.65 -5.43 -4.26
C ILE A 195 2.13 -6.22 -5.47
N VAL A 196 2.74 -5.55 -6.44
CA VAL A 196 3.21 -6.15 -7.69
C VAL A 196 4.26 -7.22 -7.41
N LYS A 197 5.24 -6.93 -6.53
CA LYS A 197 6.25 -7.90 -6.09
C LYS A 197 5.67 -9.18 -5.48
N HIS A 198 4.52 -9.08 -4.80
CA HIS A 198 3.88 -10.23 -4.13
C HIS A 198 2.83 -10.94 -4.98
N LYS A 199 2.35 -10.31 -6.04
CA LYS A 199 1.27 -10.84 -6.89
C LYS A 199 1.79 -11.46 -8.18
N TYR A 200 2.86 -10.91 -8.75
CA TYR A 200 3.34 -11.33 -10.06
C TYR A 200 4.61 -12.16 -9.97
N LEU A 201 4.72 -13.16 -10.85
CA LEU A 201 5.98 -13.85 -11.10
C LEU A 201 6.97 -12.86 -11.72
N LEU A 202 8.23 -12.92 -11.30
CA LEU A 202 9.29 -11.98 -11.66
C LEU A 202 9.39 -11.74 -13.18
N ASN A 203 9.40 -12.82 -13.97
CA ASN A 203 9.57 -12.74 -15.42
C ASN A 203 8.42 -11.98 -16.09
N LYS A 204 7.17 -12.27 -15.70
CA LYS A 204 5.99 -11.58 -16.22
C LYS A 204 6.00 -10.09 -15.86
N LEU A 205 6.43 -9.75 -14.65
CA LEU A 205 6.55 -8.36 -14.21
C LEU A 205 7.56 -7.57 -15.05
N ILE A 206 8.73 -8.15 -15.35
CA ILE A 206 9.78 -7.51 -16.17
C ILE A 206 9.25 -7.20 -17.57
N GLU A 207 8.55 -8.15 -18.19
CA GLU A 207 7.96 -7.97 -19.53
C GLU A 207 6.90 -6.85 -19.54
N ASP A 208 5.98 -6.87 -18.56
CA ASP A 208 4.88 -5.93 -18.50
C ASP A 208 5.37 -4.50 -18.21
N VAL A 209 6.28 -4.33 -17.25
CA VAL A 209 6.89 -3.02 -16.97
C VAL A 209 7.75 -2.54 -18.14
N GLY A 210 8.48 -3.43 -18.79
CA GLY A 210 9.25 -3.11 -20.00
C GLY A 210 8.39 -2.54 -21.13
N ARG A 211 7.20 -3.10 -21.36
CA ARG A 211 6.23 -2.59 -22.37
C ARG A 211 5.64 -1.23 -22.00
N MET A 212 5.45 -0.94 -20.70
CA MET A 212 4.88 0.34 -20.25
C MET A 212 5.87 1.51 -20.29
N LEU A 213 7.15 1.22 -20.37
CA LEU A 213 8.22 2.22 -20.37
C LEU A 213 8.69 2.60 -21.78
N ASN A 214 8.30 1.84 -22.80
CA ASN A 214 8.50 2.14 -24.22
C ASN A 214 7.33 2.94 -24.79
#